data_48faed16acdf6cb5c50c6d92d2ef6574
#
_entry.id   48faed16acdf6cb5c50c6d92d2ef6574
#
_cell.length_a   1.000
_cell.length_b   1.000
_cell.length_c   1.000
_cell.angle_alpha   90.00
_cell.angle_beta   90.00
_cell.angle_gamma   90.00
#
_symmetry.space_group_name_H-M   'P 1'
#
loop_
_entity.id
_entity.type
_entity.pdbx_description
1 polymer ?
#
loop_
_entity_poly.entity_id
_entity_poly.type
_entity_poly.pdbx_seq_one_letter_code
_entity_poly.pdbx_strand_id
1 'polypeptide(L)'
;MNKNFGTKANGGFSFLMKMLILVVCAAFSTSAFYAPNGTKAFADGNEELRGVWISTVANIDYPSQQTTDSNVLKNDLINILDNCKDMGFNAVFFQVRPCGDALYKSSIFPWSKYLTGTQGLAPNDGFDPLQFAVEEAHARGMQLHAWINPYRITNTSADNPYLAKQNPAVLNPNLVIQDSNGKMYYNPGDQASIDLIVDGAAEIVQNYDVDGLHMDDYFYPDGGYNDDGTYAYYKDEYPDKAAWRRSNVDKLVKTMDERLHSIKANIQFGISPRGIWANKSDMAEGSDTNGGGSYTAIYADSRGWVKNGWIDYIMPQIYWNIGYKIADYSVLCDWWSDVVAGTGVRLYIGEAAYRTVSSTTEAWRGENGVNELRTHILNGRANPNISGYCCFTYNNFIKNNAIYALMKEVNSEAAEAPGGAILVNGDGQNDILRRNHPWRMFPRSFST
;
A
#
# COMPACT_ATOMS: atom_id res chain seq x y z
N MET A 1 -4.25 38.00 -85.53
CA MET A 1 -5.30 38.94 -85.07
C MET A 1 -5.55 38.74 -83.62
N ASN A 2 -5.13 39.74 -82.86
CA ASN A 2 -5.64 40.31 -81.61
C ASN A 2 -6.77 39.54 -80.84
N LYS A 3 -6.71 39.38 -79.52
CA LYS A 3 -6.83 40.45 -78.52
C LYS A 3 -6.46 39.91 -77.11
N ASN A 4 -5.73 40.72 -76.36
CA ASN A 4 -5.61 40.75 -74.94
C ASN A 4 -6.97 40.85 -74.18
N PHE A 5 -7.08 40.18 -73.06
CA PHE A 5 -7.77 40.73 -71.87
C PHE A 5 -7.11 40.21 -70.59
N GLY A 6 -6.51 41.12 -69.85
CA GLY A 6 -6.05 40.86 -68.50
C GLY A 6 -7.22 40.99 -67.49
N THR A 7 -7.11 40.25 -66.44
CA THR A 7 -7.84 40.54 -65.20
C THR A 7 -6.94 40.28 -63.99
N LYS A 8 -6.81 41.32 -63.22
CA LYS A 8 -6.25 41.32 -61.87
C LYS A 8 -7.21 40.62 -60.92
N ALA A 9 -6.78 39.56 -60.21
CA ALA A 9 -7.32 39.20 -58.90
C ALA A 9 -6.43 38.16 -58.25
N ASN A 10 -5.46 38.53 -57.45
CA ASN A 10 -4.75 37.63 -56.55
C ASN A 10 -4.12 38.42 -55.38
N GLY A 11 -4.96 39.08 -54.55
CA GLY A 11 -4.56 39.71 -53.31
C GLY A 11 -5.18 39.13 -52.03
N GLY A 12 -6.26 38.35 -52.18
CA GLY A 12 -7.01 37.85 -51.01
C GLY A 12 -6.63 36.46 -50.53
N PHE A 13 -6.11 35.60 -51.41
CA PHE A 13 -5.80 34.19 -51.06
C PHE A 13 -4.53 34.05 -50.27
N SER A 14 -3.58 34.95 -50.41
CA SER A 14 -2.32 34.92 -49.65
C SER A 14 -2.45 35.34 -48.19
N PHE A 15 -3.45 36.23 -47.88
CA PHE A 15 -3.65 36.70 -46.52
C PHE A 15 -4.41 35.65 -45.65
N LEU A 16 -5.42 34.99 -46.21
CA LEU A 16 -6.15 33.93 -45.56
C LEU A 16 -5.28 32.67 -45.31
N MET A 17 -4.40 32.33 -46.26
CA MET A 17 -3.49 31.21 -46.10
C MET A 17 -2.37 31.49 -45.07
N LYS A 18 -1.93 32.74 -44.96
CA LYS A 18 -0.98 33.13 -43.89
C LYS A 18 -1.64 33.19 -42.51
N MET A 19 -2.91 33.58 -42.41
CA MET A 19 -3.66 33.49 -41.15
C MET A 19 -3.98 32.06 -40.74
N LEU A 20 -4.30 31.18 -41.73
CA LEU A 20 -4.53 29.75 -41.43
C LEU A 20 -3.27 29.04 -40.97
N ILE A 21 -2.08 29.37 -41.53
CA ILE A 21 -0.80 28.83 -41.09
C ILE A 21 -0.45 29.35 -39.70
N LEU A 22 -0.74 30.61 -39.34
CA LEU A 22 -0.51 31.16 -38.00
C LEU A 22 -1.44 30.57 -36.96
N VAL A 23 -2.71 30.27 -37.30
CA VAL A 23 -3.67 29.60 -36.40
C VAL A 23 -3.30 28.12 -36.20
N VAL A 24 -2.83 27.43 -37.26
CA VAL A 24 -2.37 26.04 -37.17
C VAL A 24 -1.05 25.96 -36.39
N CYS A 25 -0.12 26.91 -36.55
CA CYS A 25 1.10 26.95 -35.73
C CYS A 25 0.82 27.33 -34.28
N ALA A 26 -0.19 28.16 -33.97
CA ALA A 26 -0.59 28.47 -32.60
C ALA A 26 -1.34 27.31 -31.92
N ALA A 27 -2.05 26.47 -32.72
CA ALA A 27 -2.71 25.26 -32.21
C ALA A 27 -1.75 24.06 -31.98
N PHE A 28 -0.58 24.07 -32.63
CA PHE A 28 0.47 23.05 -32.43
C PHE A 28 1.50 23.43 -31.37
N SER A 29 1.49 24.65 -30.83
CA SER A 29 2.42 25.09 -29.78
C SER A 29 1.94 24.78 -28.36
N THR A 30 0.79 24.11 -28.17
CA THR A 30 0.30 23.62 -26.89
C THR A 30 0.25 22.08 -26.80
N SER A 31 0.76 21.36 -27.80
CA SER A 31 1.07 19.96 -27.62
C SER A 31 2.36 19.88 -26.78
N ALA A 32 2.19 19.68 -25.48
CA ALA A 32 3.26 19.30 -24.58
C ALA A 32 4.09 18.21 -25.24
N PHE A 33 5.36 18.47 -25.44
CA PHE A 33 6.34 17.45 -25.81
C PHE A 33 6.33 16.40 -24.72
N TYR A 34 5.70 15.26 -24.97
CA TYR A 34 5.88 14.05 -24.20
C TYR A 34 7.29 13.56 -24.53
N ALA A 35 8.26 13.88 -23.69
CA ALA A 35 9.57 13.26 -23.74
C ALA A 35 9.40 11.78 -23.34
N PRO A 36 9.84 10.81 -24.13
CA PRO A 36 9.72 9.40 -23.80
C PRO A 36 10.65 8.94 -22.65
N ASN A 37 11.35 9.85 -22.00
CA ASN A 37 12.19 9.63 -20.81
C ASN A 37 11.92 10.73 -19.78
N GLY A 38 10.66 10.86 -19.39
CA GLY A 38 10.31 11.75 -18.28
C GLY A 38 10.67 11.09 -16.95
N THR A 39 11.86 11.38 -16.42
CA THR A 39 12.06 11.45 -14.98
C THR A 39 10.94 12.31 -14.45
N LYS A 40 10.00 11.73 -13.68
CA LYS A 40 9.10 12.53 -12.86
C LYS A 40 9.98 13.29 -11.90
N ALA A 41 10.24 14.56 -12.18
CA ALA A 41 10.58 15.48 -11.12
C ALA A 41 9.38 15.46 -10.18
N PHE A 42 9.59 15.16 -8.89
CA PHE A 42 8.58 15.37 -7.87
C PHE A 42 8.12 16.81 -8.03
N ALA A 43 6.83 17.03 -8.30
CA ALA A 43 6.28 18.35 -8.34
C ALA A 43 6.47 18.96 -6.95
N ASP A 44 7.19 20.03 -6.89
CA ASP A 44 7.57 20.82 -5.70
C ASP A 44 8.21 20.02 -4.55
N GLY A 45 9.47 20.24 -4.35
CA GLY A 45 10.51 19.65 -3.52
C GLY A 45 10.25 19.27 -2.07
N ASN A 46 9.01 18.90 -1.65
CA ASN A 46 8.68 18.61 -0.26
C ASN A 46 7.73 17.42 -0.05
N GLU A 47 7.41 16.62 -1.07
CA GLU A 47 6.60 15.42 -0.84
C GLU A 47 7.49 14.21 -0.47
N GLU A 48 7.37 13.68 0.74
CA GLU A 48 8.01 12.45 1.20
C GLU A 48 7.07 11.71 2.13
N LEU A 49 6.76 10.43 1.88
CA LEU A 49 6.08 9.61 2.86
C LEU A 49 7.04 9.26 4.00
N ARG A 50 6.70 9.64 5.22
CA ARG A 50 7.37 9.26 6.46
C ARG A 50 6.40 8.45 7.29
N GLY A 51 6.38 7.14 7.02
CA GLY A 51 5.38 6.24 7.55
C GLY A 51 5.88 5.41 8.74
N VAL A 52 4.92 4.98 9.57
CA VAL A 52 5.15 3.97 10.60
C VAL A 52 3.98 3.01 10.67
N TRP A 53 4.26 1.70 10.78
CA TRP A 53 3.25 0.69 11.05
C TRP A 53 2.89 0.65 12.54
N ILE A 54 1.58 0.61 12.82
CA ILE A 54 1.01 0.38 14.14
C ILE A 54 0.31 -0.98 14.09
N SER A 55 0.99 -2.01 14.58
CA SER A 55 0.52 -3.40 14.51
C SER A 55 -0.35 -3.74 15.72
N THR A 56 -1.50 -4.38 15.45
CA THR A 56 -2.46 -4.80 16.50
C THR A 56 -2.47 -6.29 16.73
N VAL A 57 -2.00 -7.09 15.77
CA VAL A 57 -1.84 -8.54 15.96
C VAL A 57 -0.93 -8.80 17.14
N ALA A 58 -1.34 -9.73 18.00
CA ALA A 58 -0.62 -10.06 19.23
C ALA A 58 -0.29 -8.84 20.13
N ASN A 59 -1.04 -7.75 19.99
CA ASN A 59 -0.84 -6.50 20.74
C ASN A 59 0.60 -5.95 20.66
N ILE A 60 1.21 -6.02 19.46
CA ILE A 60 2.60 -5.58 19.25
C ILE A 60 2.74 -4.09 19.60
N ASP A 61 1.83 -3.25 19.07
CA ASP A 61 1.83 -1.81 19.30
C ASP A 61 0.54 -1.30 19.97
N TYR A 62 -0.62 -1.84 19.59
CA TYR A 62 -1.92 -1.38 20.08
C TYR A 62 -2.93 -2.54 20.23
N PRO A 63 -3.81 -2.47 21.25
CA PRO A 63 -3.67 -1.67 22.46
C PRO A 63 -2.58 -2.23 23.39
N SER A 64 -2.12 -1.38 24.34
CA SER A 64 -1.10 -1.77 25.33
C SER A 64 -1.60 -2.88 26.26
N GLN A 65 -2.91 -2.97 26.43
CA GLN A 65 -3.63 -4.05 27.12
C GLN A 65 -5.00 -4.29 26.51
N GLN A 66 -5.40 -5.54 26.44
CA GLN A 66 -6.76 -5.91 26.02
C GLN A 66 -7.78 -5.44 27.08
N THR A 67 -8.74 -4.61 26.67
CA THR A 67 -9.74 -4.06 27.58
C THR A 67 -10.98 -3.57 26.85
N THR A 68 -12.12 -3.54 27.52
CA THR A 68 -13.32 -2.86 27.03
C THR A 68 -13.38 -1.38 27.44
N ASP A 69 -12.47 -0.90 28.31
CA ASP A 69 -12.44 0.49 28.76
C ASP A 69 -12.02 1.42 27.62
N SER A 70 -12.99 2.18 27.11
CA SER A 70 -12.78 3.11 26.00
C SER A 70 -11.78 4.21 26.32
N ASN A 71 -11.63 4.63 27.57
CA ASN A 71 -10.67 5.67 27.93
C ASN A 71 -9.23 5.17 27.86
N VAL A 72 -8.99 3.91 28.27
CA VAL A 72 -7.67 3.28 28.12
C VAL A 72 -7.31 3.18 26.64
N LEU A 73 -8.23 2.66 25.81
CA LEU A 73 -8.03 2.50 24.38
C LEU A 73 -7.77 3.84 23.67
N LYS A 74 -8.49 4.89 24.03
CA LYS A 74 -8.29 6.26 23.50
C LYS A 74 -6.93 6.82 23.89
N ASN A 75 -6.58 6.73 25.17
CA ASN A 75 -5.31 7.27 25.67
C ASN A 75 -4.10 6.57 24.99
N ASP A 76 -4.18 5.26 24.75
CA ASP A 76 -3.15 4.54 24.02
C ASP A 76 -2.96 5.10 22.60
N LEU A 77 -4.06 5.31 21.84
CA LEU A 77 -4.01 5.89 20.49
C LEU A 77 -3.44 7.31 20.50
N ILE A 78 -3.90 8.17 21.44
CA ILE A 78 -3.37 9.53 21.59
C ILE A 78 -1.86 9.50 21.81
N ASN A 79 -1.38 8.68 22.75
CA ASN A 79 0.05 8.57 23.04
C ASN A 79 0.86 8.08 21.85
N ILE A 80 0.34 7.10 21.09
CA ILE A 80 0.98 6.59 19.87
C ILE A 80 1.09 7.71 18.84
N LEU A 81 -0.01 8.41 18.54
CA LEU A 81 -0.06 9.45 17.53
C LEU A 81 0.75 10.69 17.90
N ASP A 82 0.76 11.09 19.18
CA ASP A 82 1.61 12.17 19.69
C ASP A 82 3.09 11.85 19.51
N ASN A 83 3.52 10.65 19.84
CA ASN A 83 4.90 10.21 19.63
C ASN A 83 5.26 10.13 18.15
N CYS A 84 4.35 9.63 17.28
CA CYS A 84 4.56 9.61 15.84
C CYS A 84 4.76 11.04 15.29
N LYS A 85 3.93 11.99 15.72
CA LYS A 85 4.07 13.40 15.36
C LYS A 85 5.37 14.01 15.86
N ASP A 86 5.76 13.73 17.11
CA ASP A 86 7.02 14.23 17.68
C ASP A 86 8.27 13.70 16.94
N MET A 87 8.20 12.48 16.40
CA MET A 87 9.23 11.89 15.53
C MET A 87 9.20 12.40 14.09
N GLY A 88 8.24 13.26 13.74
CA GLY A 88 8.11 13.82 12.40
C GLY A 88 7.55 12.87 11.34
N PHE A 89 6.87 11.79 11.75
CA PHE A 89 6.06 10.99 10.83
C PHE A 89 4.85 11.78 10.33
N ASN A 90 4.47 11.57 9.08
CA ASN A 90 3.34 12.21 8.43
C ASN A 90 2.27 11.21 7.93
N ALA A 91 2.50 9.93 8.14
CA ALA A 91 1.54 8.87 7.83
C ALA A 91 1.65 7.72 8.84
N VAL A 92 0.49 7.16 9.23
CA VAL A 92 0.40 5.95 10.07
C VAL A 92 -0.35 4.85 9.32
N PHE A 93 0.18 3.63 9.38
CA PHE A 93 -0.42 2.42 8.81
C PHE A 93 -0.99 1.60 9.96
N PHE A 94 -2.25 1.83 10.26
CA PHE A 94 -2.91 1.24 11.42
C PHE A 94 -3.57 -0.10 11.07
N GLN A 95 -3.13 -1.19 11.71
CA GLN A 95 -3.66 -2.52 11.46
C GLN A 95 -5.06 -2.67 12.06
N VAL A 96 -6.08 -2.52 11.23
CA VAL A 96 -7.48 -2.55 11.63
C VAL A 96 -8.15 -3.92 11.41
N ARG A 97 -7.52 -4.78 10.61
CA ARG A 97 -7.94 -6.18 10.39
C ARG A 97 -6.75 -7.11 10.47
N PRO A 98 -6.31 -7.47 11.69
CA PRO A 98 -5.15 -8.37 11.88
C PRO A 98 -5.43 -9.82 11.51
N CYS A 99 -6.70 -10.23 11.57
CA CYS A 99 -7.20 -11.59 11.30
C CYS A 99 -8.58 -11.50 10.63
N GLY A 100 -9.38 -12.57 10.67
CA GLY A 100 -10.79 -12.54 10.25
C GLY A 100 -11.70 -11.80 11.24
N ASP A 101 -11.26 -10.66 11.72
CA ASP A 101 -11.91 -9.80 12.73
C ASP A 101 -11.56 -8.32 12.48
N ALA A 102 -12.14 -7.39 13.23
CA ALA A 102 -12.01 -5.95 13.00
C ALA A 102 -11.77 -5.16 14.29
N LEU A 103 -11.01 -4.06 14.20
CA LEU A 103 -10.87 -3.03 15.23
C LEU A 103 -11.72 -1.79 14.89
N TYR A 104 -12.86 -2.00 14.26
CA TYR A 104 -13.84 -0.96 13.90
C TYR A 104 -15.25 -1.58 13.87
N LYS A 105 -16.28 -0.73 13.82
CA LYS A 105 -17.66 -1.21 13.66
C LYS A 105 -17.87 -1.77 12.28
N SER A 106 -17.79 -3.10 12.17
CA SER A 106 -18.02 -3.82 10.92
C SER A 106 -19.36 -4.56 10.96
N SER A 107 -20.07 -4.56 9.82
CA SER A 107 -21.24 -5.40 9.59
C SER A 107 -20.86 -6.79 9.11
N ILE A 108 -19.61 -7.00 8.71
CA ILE A 108 -19.08 -8.22 8.11
C ILE A 108 -18.24 -9.02 9.12
N PHE A 109 -17.33 -8.36 9.82
CA PHE A 109 -16.36 -9.01 10.71
C PHE A 109 -16.67 -8.75 12.18
N PRO A 110 -16.47 -9.74 13.08
CA PRO A 110 -16.61 -9.54 14.52
C PRO A 110 -15.49 -8.64 15.05
N TRP A 111 -15.72 -8.02 16.22
CA TRP A 111 -14.68 -7.30 16.96
C TRP A 111 -13.47 -8.21 17.21
N SER A 112 -12.28 -7.65 17.07
CA SER A 112 -11.04 -8.38 17.27
C SER A 112 -10.80 -8.72 18.74
N LYS A 113 -10.35 -9.96 18.99
CA LYS A 113 -9.89 -10.37 20.32
C LYS A 113 -8.70 -9.55 20.83
N TYR A 114 -7.88 -9.01 19.92
CA TYR A 114 -6.74 -8.19 20.32
C TYR A 114 -7.16 -6.87 20.95
N LEU A 115 -8.37 -6.40 20.68
CA LEU A 115 -8.91 -5.19 21.28
C LEU A 115 -9.40 -5.44 22.72
N THR A 116 -10.26 -6.43 22.92
CA THR A 116 -11.00 -6.63 24.18
C THR A 116 -10.72 -7.95 24.89
N GLY A 117 -9.87 -8.81 24.31
CA GLY A 117 -9.56 -10.16 24.84
C GLY A 117 -10.49 -11.26 24.34
N THR A 118 -11.64 -10.90 23.75
CA THR A 118 -12.63 -11.88 23.25
C THR A 118 -13.16 -11.45 21.90
N GLN A 119 -13.06 -12.32 20.88
CA GLN A 119 -13.58 -11.99 19.57
C GLN A 119 -15.11 -11.83 19.61
N GLY A 120 -15.60 -10.75 19.01
CA GLY A 120 -17.01 -10.36 19.00
C GLY A 120 -17.45 -9.47 20.17
N LEU A 121 -16.60 -9.27 21.18
CA LEU A 121 -16.88 -8.37 22.28
C LEU A 121 -16.47 -6.92 21.89
N ALA A 122 -17.44 -6.01 21.88
CA ALA A 122 -17.21 -4.60 21.58
C ALA A 122 -16.55 -3.86 22.77
N PRO A 123 -15.83 -2.76 22.50
CA PRO A 123 -15.47 -1.79 23.54
C PRO A 123 -16.71 -1.12 24.13
N ASN A 124 -16.57 -0.58 25.36
CA ASN A 124 -17.64 0.16 26.02
C ASN A 124 -17.97 1.48 25.28
N ASP A 125 -19.09 2.07 25.64
CA ASP A 125 -19.53 3.41 25.22
C ASP A 125 -19.68 3.57 23.70
N GLY A 126 -19.77 2.45 22.96
CA GLY A 126 -19.83 2.46 21.50
C GLY A 126 -18.56 3.00 20.82
N PHE A 127 -17.42 2.94 21.51
CA PHE A 127 -16.13 3.41 20.99
C PHE A 127 -15.76 2.67 19.71
N ASP A 128 -15.27 3.44 18.72
CA ASP A 128 -14.76 2.93 17.45
C ASP A 128 -13.30 3.35 17.30
N PRO A 129 -12.35 2.42 17.45
CA PRO A 129 -10.93 2.72 17.37
C PRO A 129 -10.49 3.31 16.03
N LEU A 130 -11.04 2.85 14.89
CA LEU A 130 -10.65 3.35 13.57
C LEU A 130 -11.16 4.79 13.37
N GLN A 131 -12.42 5.08 13.69
CA GLN A 131 -12.96 6.42 13.58
C GLN A 131 -12.14 7.40 14.41
N PHE A 132 -11.87 7.03 15.66
CA PHE A 132 -11.07 7.86 16.57
C PHE A 132 -9.63 8.06 16.08
N ALA A 133 -8.99 7.00 15.58
CA ALA A 133 -7.62 7.09 15.07
C ALA A 133 -7.51 7.98 13.82
N VAL A 134 -8.50 7.94 12.90
CA VAL A 134 -8.57 8.83 11.74
C VAL A 134 -8.67 10.29 12.17
N GLU A 135 -9.62 10.61 13.06
CA GLU A 135 -9.82 11.97 13.57
C GLU A 135 -8.56 12.51 14.26
N GLU A 136 -7.94 11.71 15.11
CA GLU A 136 -6.73 12.11 15.86
C GLU A 136 -5.47 12.19 14.97
N ALA A 137 -5.34 11.33 13.95
CA ALA A 137 -4.24 11.44 12.98
C ALA A 137 -4.37 12.71 12.14
N HIS A 138 -5.57 12.99 11.60
CA HIS A 138 -5.87 14.19 10.82
C HIS A 138 -5.68 15.48 11.63
N ALA A 139 -6.10 15.48 12.92
CA ALA A 139 -5.89 16.63 13.83
C ALA A 139 -4.39 16.95 14.03
N ARG A 140 -3.50 15.97 13.82
CA ARG A 140 -2.03 16.12 13.85
C ARG A 140 -1.39 16.35 12.50
N GLY A 141 -2.19 16.42 11.42
CA GLY A 141 -1.71 16.56 10.04
C GLY A 141 -1.00 15.31 9.53
N MET A 142 -1.43 14.13 9.99
CA MET A 142 -0.93 12.84 9.52
C MET A 142 -2.00 12.12 8.71
N GLN A 143 -1.61 11.43 7.65
CA GLN A 143 -2.47 10.48 6.95
C GLN A 143 -2.67 9.22 7.78
N LEU A 144 -3.83 8.58 7.64
CA LEU A 144 -4.09 7.25 8.17
C LEU A 144 -4.45 6.27 7.03
N HIS A 145 -3.61 5.24 6.87
CA HIS A 145 -3.88 4.12 6.00
C HIS A 145 -4.39 2.93 6.82
N ALA A 146 -5.59 2.45 6.51
CA ALA A 146 -6.14 1.27 7.15
C ALA A 146 -5.43 0.01 6.63
N TRP A 147 -4.67 -0.65 7.52
CA TRP A 147 -3.95 -1.86 7.16
C TRP A 147 -4.78 -3.11 7.49
N ILE A 148 -4.97 -3.96 6.49
CA ILE A 148 -5.65 -5.25 6.60
C ILE A 148 -4.71 -6.39 6.22
N ASN A 149 -4.82 -7.51 6.93
CA ASN A 149 -4.27 -8.78 6.50
C ASN A 149 -5.37 -9.51 5.70
N PRO A 150 -5.20 -9.77 4.39
CA PRO A 150 -6.33 -10.17 3.56
C PRO A 150 -6.90 -11.54 3.91
N TYR A 151 -6.07 -12.58 4.04
CA TYR A 151 -6.54 -13.96 4.11
C TYR A 151 -6.50 -14.59 5.50
N ARG A 152 -5.70 -14.07 6.42
CA ARG A 152 -5.51 -14.69 7.73
C ARG A 152 -6.78 -14.62 8.59
N ILE A 153 -7.28 -15.80 9.04
CA ILE A 153 -8.41 -15.91 9.96
C ILE A 153 -7.92 -16.03 11.40
N THR A 154 -6.89 -16.85 11.66
CA THR A 154 -6.31 -17.02 12.99
C THR A 154 -4.79 -16.83 12.97
N ASN A 155 -4.24 -16.23 14.04
CA ASN A 155 -2.79 -16.06 14.16
C ASN A 155 -2.09 -17.34 14.64
N THR A 156 -2.79 -18.13 15.44
CA THR A 156 -2.34 -19.44 15.92
C THR A 156 -3.48 -20.46 15.81
N SER A 157 -3.18 -21.76 15.71
CA SER A 157 -4.19 -22.80 15.74
C SER A 157 -4.97 -22.88 17.05
N ALA A 158 -4.37 -22.41 18.14
CA ALA A 158 -5.03 -22.30 19.45
C ALA A 158 -6.22 -21.31 19.44
N ASP A 159 -6.27 -20.40 18.47
CA ASP A 159 -7.35 -19.41 18.34
C ASP A 159 -8.62 -20.01 17.70
N ASN A 160 -8.49 -21.11 16.94
CA ASN A 160 -9.59 -21.67 16.16
C ASN A 160 -10.87 -21.95 16.96
N PRO A 161 -10.81 -22.52 18.19
CA PRO A 161 -12.00 -22.78 18.98
C PRO A 161 -12.70 -21.54 19.52
N TYR A 162 -12.04 -20.38 19.48
CA TYR A 162 -12.51 -19.12 20.08
C TYR A 162 -13.03 -18.12 19.07
N LEU A 163 -13.21 -18.53 17.81
CA LEU A 163 -13.86 -17.70 16.81
C LEU A 163 -15.30 -17.39 17.20
N ALA A 164 -15.69 -16.14 17.06
CA ALA A 164 -17.06 -15.71 17.34
C ALA A 164 -18.06 -16.39 16.37
N LYS A 165 -19.26 -16.70 16.83
CA LYS A 165 -20.29 -17.35 16.01
C LYS A 165 -20.65 -16.62 14.74
N GLN A 166 -20.54 -15.28 14.73
CA GLN A 166 -20.79 -14.42 13.58
C GLN A 166 -19.56 -14.25 12.67
N ASN A 167 -18.43 -14.89 12.98
CA ASN A 167 -17.26 -14.83 12.11
C ASN A 167 -17.57 -15.50 10.75
N PRO A 168 -17.28 -14.85 9.61
CA PRO A 168 -17.56 -15.43 8.29
C PRO A 168 -16.95 -16.82 8.09
N ALA A 169 -15.81 -17.13 8.71
CA ALA A 169 -15.20 -18.46 8.66
C ALA A 169 -16.00 -19.53 9.40
N VAL A 170 -16.75 -19.16 10.44
CA VAL A 170 -17.65 -20.06 11.17
C VAL A 170 -18.96 -20.24 10.41
N LEU A 171 -19.47 -19.15 9.83
CA LEU A 171 -20.71 -19.18 9.05
C LEU A 171 -20.54 -19.94 7.71
N ASN A 172 -19.36 -19.85 7.11
CA ASN A 172 -19.06 -20.42 5.79
C ASN A 172 -17.73 -21.22 5.84
N PRO A 173 -17.69 -22.38 6.49
CA PRO A 173 -16.46 -23.14 6.67
C PRO A 173 -15.84 -23.65 5.35
N ASN A 174 -16.60 -23.69 4.26
CA ASN A 174 -16.09 -24.04 2.93
C ASN A 174 -15.11 -23.00 2.35
N LEU A 175 -15.12 -21.76 2.85
CA LEU A 175 -14.16 -20.72 2.47
C LEU A 175 -12.79 -20.88 3.15
N VAL A 176 -12.64 -21.85 4.06
CA VAL A 176 -11.48 -21.96 4.95
C VAL A 176 -10.54 -23.06 4.48
N ILE A 177 -9.24 -22.71 4.38
CA ILE A 177 -8.15 -23.68 4.31
C ILE A 177 -7.32 -23.58 5.60
N GLN A 178 -6.58 -24.63 5.91
CA GLN A 178 -5.65 -24.66 7.03
C GLN A 178 -4.23 -24.91 6.53
N ASP A 179 -3.25 -24.26 7.15
CA ASP A 179 -1.84 -24.59 6.95
C ASP A 179 -1.45 -25.85 7.73
N SER A 180 -0.21 -26.31 7.52
CA SER A 180 0.33 -27.48 8.22
C SER A 180 0.40 -27.36 9.75
N ASN A 181 0.29 -26.13 10.28
CA ASN A 181 0.28 -25.83 11.71
C ASN A 181 -1.15 -25.65 12.25
N GLY A 182 -2.17 -25.86 11.40
CA GLY A 182 -3.58 -25.73 11.75
C GLY A 182 -4.10 -24.31 11.84
N LYS A 183 -3.34 -23.29 11.43
CA LYS A 183 -3.85 -21.92 11.31
C LYS A 183 -4.86 -21.83 10.17
N MET A 184 -5.89 -21.04 10.35
CA MET A 184 -6.97 -20.85 9.38
C MET A 184 -6.75 -19.64 8.48
N TYR A 185 -7.07 -19.81 7.19
CA TYR A 185 -7.03 -18.77 6.17
C TYR A 185 -8.27 -18.87 5.28
N TYR A 186 -8.75 -17.75 4.76
CA TYR A 186 -9.68 -17.77 3.64
C TYR A 186 -8.97 -18.35 2.41
N ASN A 187 -9.64 -19.21 1.67
CA ASN A 187 -9.06 -19.87 0.49
C ASN A 187 -8.85 -18.86 -0.65
N PRO A 188 -7.61 -18.53 -1.04
CA PRO A 188 -7.38 -17.55 -2.10
C PRO A 188 -7.90 -17.99 -3.47
N GLY A 189 -8.10 -19.28 -3.69
CA GLY A 189 -8.65 -19.84 -4.93
C GLY A 189 -10.17 -19.79 -5.02
N ASP A 190 -10.87 -19.34 -3.97
CA ASP A 190 -12.32 -19.27 -3.93
C ASP A 190 -12.80 -17.83 -4.17
N GLN A 191 -13.69 -17.63 -5.17
CA GLN A 191 -14.20 -16.31 -5.51
C GLN A 191 -14.93 -15.64 -4.34
N ALA A 192 -15.71 -16.42 -3.56
CA ALA A 192 -16.43 -15.87 -2.42
C ALA A 192 -15.49 -15.40 -1.29
N SER A 193 -14.29 -15.97 -1.18
CA SER A 193 -13.24 -15.47 -0.29
C SER A 193 -12.70 -14.13 -0.77
N ILE A 194 -12.47 -13.97 -2.07
CA ILE A 194 -12.03 -12.71 -2.68
C ILE A 194 -13.12 -11.65 -2.46
N ASP A 195 -14.37 -11.95 -2.77
CA ASP A 195 -15.50 -11.03 -2.61
C ASP A 195 -15.64 -10.56 -1.16
N LEU A 196 -15.56 -11.49 -0.19
CA LEU A 196 -15.61 -11.17 1.24
C LEU A 196 -14.49 -10.20 1.67
N ILE A 197 -13.28 -10.40 1.18
CA ILE A 197 -12.12 -9.55 1.52
C ILE A 197 -12.29 -8.16 0.91
N VAL A 198 -12.74 -8.09 -0.36
CA VAL A 198 -12.99 -6.83 -1.08
C VAL A 198 -14.16 -6.05 -0.45
N ASP A 199 -15.25 -6.73 -0.08
CA ASP A 199 -16.39 -6.09 0.58
C ASP A 199 -16.00 -5.54 1.96
N GLY A 200 -15.17 -6.26 2.71
CA GLY A 200 -14.66 -5.77 3.98
C GLY A 200 -13.72 -4.56 3.86
N ALA A 201 -12.95 -4.47 2.78
CA ALA A 201 -12.15 -3.29 2.49
C ALA A 201 -13.01 -2.12 1.98
N ALA A 202 -14.00 -2.41 1.15
CA ALA A 202 -14.99 -1.45 0.68
C ALA A 202 -15.78 -0.83 1.86
N GLU A 203 -16.17 -1.64 2.85
CA GLU A 203 -16.82 -1.17 4.08
C GLU A 203 -15.97 -0.12 4.81
N ILE A 204 -14.66 -0.32 4.91
CA ILE A 204 -13.75 0.66 5.53
C ILE A 204 -13.79 1.97 4.75
N VAL A 205 -13.56 1.95 3.44
CA VAL A 205 -13.47 3.17 2.62
C VAL A 205 -14.81 3.91 2.50
N GLN A 206 -15.93 3.19 2.61
CA GLN A 206 -17.28 3.78 2.62
C GLN A 206 -17.62 4.51 3.92
N ASN A 207 -17.16 3.97 5.05
CA ASN A 207 -17.62 4.42 6.37
C ASN A 207 -16.62 5.31 7.12
N TYR A 208 -15.35 5.30 6.70
CA TYR A 208 -14.27 6.02 7.38
C TYR A 208 -13.49 6.89 6.40
N ASP A 209 -13.08 8.07 6.85
CA ASP A 209 -12.29 9.00 6.05
C ASP A 209 -10.78 8.64 6.07
N VAL A 210 -10.48 7.38 5.74
CA VAL A 210 -9.10 6.91 5.59
C VAL A 210 -8.46 7.49 4.34
N ASP A 211 -7.16 7.79 4.38
CA ASP A 211 -6.38 8.27 3.23
C ASP A 211 -5.97 7.13 2.32
N GLY A 212 -5.81 5.94 2.87
CA GLY A 212 -5.45 4.75 2.11
C GLY A 212 -5.95 3.45 2.70
N LEU A 213 -5.93 2.41 1.86
CA LEU A 213 -6.03 1.02 2.24
C LEU A 213 -4.70 0.33 1.96
N HIS A 214 -4.19 -0.41 2.93
CA HIS A 214 -2.91 -1.09 2.87
C HIS A 214 -3.06 -2.59 3.12
N MET A 215 -2.38 -3.43 2.32
CA MET A 215 -2.19 -4.85 2.59
C MET A 215 -0.72 -5.17 2.82
N ASP A 216 -0.44 -6.17 3.66
CA ASP A 216 0.91 -6.69 3.88
C ASP A 216 1.27 -7.84 2.92
N ASP A 217 2.23 -8.69 3.30
CA ASP A 217 2.76 -9.77 2.46
C ASP A 217 2.11 -11.15 2.70
N TYR A 218 1.04 -11.21 3.51
CA TYR A 218 0.39 -12.49 3.85
C TYR A 218 -0.72 -12.85 2.86
N PHE A 219 -0.33 -13.38 1.69
CA PHE A 219 -1.23 -13.90 0.68
C PHE A 219 -1.47 -15.40 0.89
N TYR A 220 -0.91 -16.27 0.05
CA TYR A 220 -0.93 -17.70 0.34
C TYR A 220 -0.08 -18.01 1.58
N PRO A 221 -0.49 -18.97 2.44
CA PRO A 221 0.29 -19.36 3.61
C PRO A 221 1.70 -19.84 3.25
N ASP A 222 2.69 -19.48 4.09
CA ASP A 222 3.99 -20.14 4.10
C ASP A 222 3.84 -21.52 4.75
N GLY A 223 3.94 -22.57 4.01
CA GLY A 223 3.80 -23.91 4.54
C GLY A 223 2.78 -24.74 3.79
N GLY A 224 2.70 -26.02 4.15
CA GLY A 224 1.79 -26.93 3.48
C GLY A 224 0.33 -26.57 3.76
N TYR A 225 -0.46 -26.46 2.71
CA TYR A 225 -1.92 -26.33 2.76
C TYR A 225 -2.51 -27.08 1.57
N ASN A 226 -3.78 -27.43 1.67
CA ASN A 226 -4.45 -28.18 0.62
C ASN A 226 -5.54 -27.34 -0.04
N ASP A 227 -5.32 -26.96 -1.28
CA ASP A 227 -6.25 -26.33 -2.19
C ASP A 227 -6.52 -27.16 -3.46
N ASP A 228 -6.19 -28.46 -3.44
CA ASP A 228 -6.33 -29.37 -4.58
C ASP A 228 -7.78 -29.49 -5.06
N GLY A 229 -8.72 -29.50 -4.12
CA GLY A 229 -10.16 -29.55 -4.43
C GLY A 229 -10.61 -28.34 -5.24
N THR A 230 -10.15 -27.14 -4.88
CA THR A 230 -10.45 -25.92 -5.62
C THR A 230 -9.72 -25.89 -6.97
N TYR A 231 -8.43 -26.25 -6.98
CA TYR A 231 -7.62 -26.28 -8.19
C TYR A 231 -8.17 -27.24 -9.25
N ALA A 232 -8.76 -28.37 -8.83
CA ALA A 232 -9.31 -29.38 -9.76
C ALA A 232 -10.37 -28.80 -10.72
N TYR A 233 -11.07 -27.73 -10.35
CA TYR A 233 -12.05 -27.06 -11.22
C TYR A 233 -11.39 -26.18 -12.30
N TYR A 234 -10.15 -25.72 -12.09
CA TYR A 234 -9.46 -24.74 -12.93
C TYR A 234 -8.19 -25.27 -13.62
N LYS A 235 -7.79 -26.53 -13.34
CA LYS A 235 -6.50 -27.09 -13.76
C LYS A 235 -6.24 -27.03 -15.29
N ASP A 236 -7.30 -27.06 -16.09
CA ASP A 236 -7.20 -27.08 -17.55
C ASP A 236 -7.11 -25.63 -18.13
N GLU A 237 -7.31 -24.60 -17.30
CA GLU A 237 -7.25 -23.18 -17.69
C GLU A 237 -5.85 -22.57 -17.49
N TYR A 238 -4.98 -23.24 -16.72
CA TYR A 238 -3.67 -22.72 -16.34
C TYR A 238 -2.56 -23.74 -16.66
N PRO A 239 -1.35 -23.27 -16.99
CA PRO A 239 -0.22 -24.14 -17.31
C PRO A 239 0.20 -25.01 -16.12
N ASP A 240 0.04 -24.52 -14.91
CA ASP A 240 0.35 -25.22 -13.67
C ASP A 240 -0.39 -24.62 -12.46
N LYS A 241 -0.32 -25.29 -11.32
CA LYS A 241 -0.95 -24.85 -10.07
C LYS A 241 -0.38 -23.55 -9.52
N ALA A 242 0.91 -23.28 -9.75
CA ALA A 242 1.55 -22.05 -9.28
C ALA A 242 1.04 -20.84 -10.09
N ALA A 243 0.85 -20.98 -11.39
CA ALA A 243 0.23 -19.95 -12.23
C ALA A 243 -1.21 -19.67 -11.82
N TRP A 244 -2.00 -20.70 -11.52
CA TRP A 244 -3.35 -20.55 -10.99
C TRP A 244 -3.35 -19.83 -9.64
N ARG A 245 -2.46 -20.18 -8.71
CA ARG A 245 -2.38 -19.49 -7.40
C ARG A 245 -2.02 -18.01 -7.57
N ARG A 246 -1.08 -17.67 -8.45
CA ARG A 246 -0.74 -16.27 -8.74
C ARG A 246 -1.94 -15.52 -9.31
N SER A 247 -2.64 -16.11 -10.27
CA SER A 247 -3.83 -15.47 -10.85
C SER A 247 -4.93 -15.17 -9.82
N ASN A 248 -5.06 -15.98 -8.77
CA ASN A 248 -6.02 -15.74 -7.68
C ASN A 248 -5.63 -14.50 -6.85
N VAL A 249 -4.34 -14.34 -6.54
CA VAL A 249 -3.85 -13.16 -5.82
C VAL A 249 -3.94 -11.93 -6.71
N ASP A 250 -3.56 -12.03 -7.99
CA ASP A 250 -3.69 -10.94 -8.97
C ASP A 250 -5.15 -10.48 -9.11
N LYS A 251 -6.09 -11.42 -9.10
CA LYS A 251 -7.52 -11.14 -9.13
C LYS A 251 -7.99 -10.37 -7.89
N LEU A 252 -7.53 -10.76 -6.70
CA LEU A 252 -7.82 -9.99 -5.48
C LEU A 252 -7.31 -8.56 -5.60
N VAL A 253 -6.02 -8.37 -5.97
CA VAL A 253 -5.41 -7.05 -6.04
C VAL A 253 -6.10 -6.16 -7.06
N LYS A 254 -6.35 -6.69 -8.27
CA LYS A 254 -7.06 -5.94 -9.31
C LYS A 254 -8.49 -5.58 -8.93
N THR A 255 -9.24 -6.54 -8.37
CA THR A 255 -10.64 -6.29 -7.94
C THR A 255 -10.68 -5.26 -6.80
N MET A 256 -9.71 -5.34 -5.88
CA MET A 256 -9.55 -4.37 -4.80
C MET A 256 -9.34 -2.95 -5.35
N ASP A 257 -8.37 -2.77 -6.24
CA ASP A 257 -8.10 -1.49 -6.90
C ASP A 257 -9.36 -0.90 -7.57
N GLU A 258 -10.02 -1.70 -8.42
CA GLU A 258 -11.23 -1.28 -9.13
C GLU A 258 -12.35 -0.90 -8.15
N ARG A 259 -12.55 -1.69 -7.09
CA ARG A 259 -13.62 -1.48 -6.11
C ARG A 259 -13.40 -0.25 -5.26
N LEU A 260 -12.21 -0.09 -4.71
CA LEU A 260 -11.90 1.03 -3.81
C LEU A 260 -11.98 2.38 -4.53
N HIS A 261 -11.40 2.47 -5.74
CA HIS A 261 -11.47 3.69 -6.53
C HIS A 261 -12.87 4.00 -7.09
N SER A 262 -13.74 3.00 -7.20
CA SER A 262 -15.16 3.24 -7.52
C SER A 262 -15.91 3.94 -6.39
N ILE A 263 -15.44 3.79 -5.14
CA ILE A 263 -16.03 4.40 -3.94
C ILE A 263 -15.41 5.78 -3.68
N LYS A 264 -14.09 5.85 -3.61
CA LYS A 264 -13.32 7.07 -3.31
C LYS A 264 -12.19 7.20 -4.35
N ALA A 265 -12.38 8.07 -5.34
CA ALA A 265 -11.49 8.15 -6.51
C ALA A 265 -10.03 8.50 -6.18
N ASN A 266 -9.79 9.16 -5.05
CA ASN A 266 -8.46 9.55 -4.57
C ASN A 266 -7.93 8.69 -3.42
N ILE A 267 -8.57 7.58 -3.08
CA ILE A 267 -8.04 6.63 -2.10
C ILE A 267 -6.68 6.11 -2.58
N GLN A 268 -5.74 5.97 -1.66
CA GLN A 268 -4.47 5.33 -1.98
C GLN A 268 -4.55 3.84 -1.63
N PHE A 269 -4.42 2.98 -2.62
CA PHE A 269 -4.33 1.54 -2.41
C PHE A 269 -2.90 1.06 -2.62
N GLY A 270 -2.31 0.42 -1.62
CA GLY A 270 -0.95 -0.09 -1.72
C GLY A 270 -0.68 -1.33 -0.91
N ILE A 271 0.47 -1.94 -1.21
CA ILE A 271 0.86 -3.24 -0.66
C ILE A 271 2.31 -3.21 -0.23
N SER A 272 2.61 -3.81 0.94
CA SER A 272 3.96 -4.06 1.41
C SER A 272 4.35 -5.53 1.22
N PRO A 273 4.80 -5.95 0.02
CA PRO A 273 5.22 -7.32 -0.24
C PRO A 273 6.58 -7.61 0.39
N ARG A 274 7.02 -8.87 0.33
CA ARG A 274 8.42 -9.22 0.62
C ARG A 274 9.38 -8.40 -0.22
N GLY A 275 10.52 -8.03 0.34
CA GLY A 275 11.55 -7.24 -0.34
C GLY A 275 12.08 -7.89 -1.62
N ILE A 276 12.15 -9.23 -1.66
CA ILE A 276 12.51 -10.01 -2.85
C ILE A 276 11.22 -10.42 -3.60
N TRP A 277 11.07 -9.99 -4.85
CA TRP A 277 10.04 -10.51 -5.74
C TRP A 277 10.38 -11.92 -6.24
N ALA A 278 11.52 -12.05 -6.90
CA ALA A 278 12.15 -13.30 -7.32
C ALA A 278 13.66 -13.09 -7.40
N ASN A 279 14.44 -14.18 -7.25
CA ASN A 279 15.89 -14.12 -7.49
C ASN A 279 16.19 -14.15 -9.00
N LYS A 280 17.25 -13.51 -9.40
CA LYS A 280 17.72 -13.54 -10.80
C LYS A 280 18.08 -14.95 -11.28
N SER A 281 18.47 -15.84 -10.36
CA SER A 281 18.70 -17.26 -10.66
C SER A 281 17.43 -18.01 -11.06
N ASP A 282 16.26 -17.57 -10.58
CA ASP A 282 14.97 -18.22 -10.81
C ASP A 282 14.22 -17.59 -11.99
N MET A 283 14.40 -16.28 -12.17
CA MET A 283 13.77 -15.49 -13.24
C MET A 283 14.71 -14.37 -13.69
N ALA A 284 14.88 -14.19 -15.00
CA ALA A 284 15.81 -13.21 -15.58
C ALA A 284 15.52 -11.77 -15.11
N GLU A 285 14.27 -11.44 -14.84
CA GLU A 285 13.83 -10.15 -14.34
C GLU A 285 13.97 -9.99 -12.82
N GLY A 286 14.40 -11.03 -12.11
CA GLY A 286 14.59 -11.02 -10.66
C GLY A 286 15.77 -10.19 -10.21
N SER A 287 15.82 -9.90 -8.90
CA SER A 287 16.94 -9.20 -8.26
C SER A 287 18.15 -10.13 -8.07
N ASP A 288 19.35 -9.53 -7.95
CA ASP A 288 20.58 -10.27 -7.64
C ASP A 288 20.62 -10.65 -6.15
N THR A 289 19.75 -11.59 -5.80
CA THR A 289 19.51 -12.08 -4.43
C THR A 289 19.40 -13.60 -4.42
N ASN A 290 19.41 -14.19 -3.22
CA ASN A 290 19.25 -15.63 -3.01
C ASN A 290 18.40 -15.92 -1.77
N GLY A 291 17.19 -15.35 -1.72
CA GLY A 291 16.24 -15.49 -0.61
C GLY A 291 14.84 -15.89 -1.07
N GLY A 292 13.91 -16.04 -0.12
CA GLY A 292 12.51 -16.37 -0.43
C GLY A 292 11.78 -15.22 -1.13
N GLY A 293 11.43 -15.40 -2.40
CA GLY A 293 10.72 -14.40 -3.19
C GLY A 293 9.19 -14.49 -3.06
N SER A 294 8.51 -13.37 -3.19
CA SER A 294 7.04 -13.32 -3.13
C SER A 294 6.37 -14.07 -4.29
N TYR A 295 6.94 -14.02 -5.48
CA TYR A 295 6.42 -14.67 -6.69
C TYR A 295 6.36 -16.19 -6.57
N THR A 296 7.39 -16.81 -5.99
CA THR A 296 7.54 -18.27 -5.90
C THR A 296 6.99 -18.85 -4.61
N ALA A 297 7.21 -18.20 -3.48
CA ALA A 297 6.88 -18.75 -2.16
C ALA A 297 5.42 -18.54 -1.74
N ILE A 298 4.85 -17.37 -2.05
CA ILE A 298 3.48 -16.99 -1.64
C ILE A 298 2.59 -16.60 -2.83
N TYR A 299 3.07 -16.88 -4.06
CA TYR A 299 2.33 -16.66 -5.31
C TYR A 299 1.85 -15.22 -5.52
N ALA A 300 2.62 -14.25 -5.04
CA ALA A 300 2.32 -12.83 -5.12
C ALA A 300 3.20 -12.16 -6.20
N ASP A 301 2.60 -11.82 -7.35
CA ASP A 301 3.31 -11.13 -8.44
C ASP A 301 3.33 -9.62 -8.23
N SER A 302 4.03 -9.20 -7.16
CA SER A 302 4.10 -7.79 -6.76
C SER A 302 4.73 -6.87 -7.84
N ARG A 303 5.63 -7.40 -8.66
CA ARG A 303 6.15 -6.69 -9.84
C ARG A 303 5.07 -6.52 -10.91
N GLY A 304 4.28 -7.55 -11.16
CA GLY A 304 3.16 -7.52 -12.10
C GLY A 304 2.12 -6.47 -11.71
N TRP A 305 1.79 -6.33 -10.43
CA TRP A 305 0.82 -5.33 -9.95
C TRP A 305 1.29 -3.90 -10.22
N VAL A 306 2.60 -3.62 -10.03
CA VAL A 306 3.22 -2.33 -10.38
C VAL A 306 3.14 -2.07 -11.89
N LYS A 307 3.53 -3.06 -12.72
CA LYS A 307 3.54 -2.90 -14.18
C LYS A 307 2.15 -2.73 -14.79
N ASN A 308 1.13 -3.30 -14.15
CA ASN A 308 -0.26 -3.16 -14.58
C ASN A 308 -0.99 -1.95 -13.95
N GLY A 309 -0.38 -1.25 -12.99
CA GLY A 309 -0.97 -0.11 -12.31
C GLY A 309 -2.20 -0.46 -11.46
N TRP A 310 -2.21 -1.66 -10.84
CA TRP A 310 -3.30 -2.12 -9.96
C TRP A 310 -3.14 -1.65 -8.52
N ILE A 311 -2.12 -0.87 -8.24
CA ILE A 311 -1.84 -0.26 -6.94
C ILE A 311 -1.32 1.16 -7.13
N ASP A 312 -1.53 2.05 -6.19
CA ASP A 312 -1.02 3.42 -6.22
C ASP A 312 0.40 3.52 -5.66
N TYR A 313 0.76 2.64 -4.73
CA TYR A 313 2.12 2.52 -4.20
C TYR A 313 2.49 1.08 -3.88
N ILE A 314 3.79 0.82 -3.92
CA ILE A 314 4.42 -0.42 -3.46
C ILE A 314 5.39 -0.10 -2.34
N MET A 315 5.42 -0.95 -1.30
CA MET A 315 6.24 -0.74 -0.10
C MET A 315 6.99 -2.03 0.27
N PRO A 316 7.97 -2.48 -0.56
CA PRO A 316 8.68 -3.73 -0.29
C PRO A 316 9.38 -3.69 1.07
N GLN A 317 9.25 -4.77 1.84
CA GLN A 317 9.86 -4.96 3.15
C GLN A 317 11.32 -5.35 2.99
N ILE A 318 12.22 -4.35 2.88
CA ILE A 318 13.66 -4.56 2.67
C ILE A 318 14.36 -4.60 4.04
N TYR A 319 14.21 -5.71 4.75
CA TYR A 319 14.60 -5.86 6.15
C TYR A 319 16.04 -6.39 6.35
N TRP A 320 16.95 -6.12 5.41
CA TRP A 320 18.35 -6.53 5.47
C TRP A 320 19.27 -5.31 5.51
N ASN A 321 20.48 -5.50 5.99
CA ASN A 321 21.49 -4.45 5.99
C ASN A 321 22.20 -4.32 4.64
N ILE A 322 22.81 -3.16 4.42
CA ILE A 322 23.71 -2.93 3.30
C ILE A 322 24.87 -3.92 3.38
N GLY A 323 25.25 -4.50 2.25
CA GLY A 323 26.31 -5.51 2.15
C GLY A 323 25.90 -6.92 2.55
N TYR A 324 24.62 -7.20 2.87
CA TYR A 324 24.18 -8.57 3.18
C TYR A 324 24.08 -9.41 1.93
N LYS A 325 25.01 -10.34 1.75
CA LYS A 325 25.23 -11.10 0.49
C LYS A 325 24.01 -11.83 -0.08
N ILE A 326 23.05 -12.23 0.76
CA ILE A 326 21.86 -12.98 0.32
C ILE A 326 20.79 -12.03 -0.21
N ALA A 327 20.68 -10.84 0.37
CA ALA A 327 19.67 -9.84 0.05
C ALA A 327 20.19 -8.46 0.47
N ASP A 328 21.07 -7.89 -0.33
CA ASP A 328 21.63 -6.56 -0.07
C ASP A 328 20.54 -5.50 -0.19
N TYR A 329 20.46 -4.62 0.82
CA TYR A 329 19.49 -3.53 0.85
C TYR A 329 19.58 -2.64 -0.39
N SER A 330 20.79 -2.21 -0.75
CA SER A 330 21.00 -1.29 -1.88
C SER A 330 20.60 -1.94 -3.21
N VAL A 331 20.97 -3.22 -3.42
CA VAL A 331 20.58 -3.99 -4.61
C VAL A 331 19.07 -4.07 -4.76
N LEU A 332 18.35 -4.28 -3.64
CA LEU A 332 16.89 -4.35 -3.67
C LEU A 332 16.24 -2.98 -3.89
N CYS A 333 16.77 -1.91 -3.29
CA CYS A 333 16.30 -0.55 -3.54
C CYS A 333 16.44 -0.16 -5.01
N ASP A 334 17.60 -0.44 -5.62
CA ASP A 334 17.85 -0.16 -7.03
C ASP A 334 16.92 -0.99 -7.93
N TRP A 335 16.75 -2.29 -7.63
CA TRP A 335 15.85 -3.16 -8.39
C TRP A 335 14.39 -2.68 -8.35
N TRP A 336 13.88 -2.30 -7.17
CA TRP A 336 12.52 -1.77 -7.05
C TRP A 336 12.38 -0.39 -7.70
N SER A 337 13.42 0.45 -7.64
CA SER A 337 13.48 1.73 -8.35
C SER A 337 13.30 1.52 -9.86
N ASP A 338 13.99 0.53 -10.45
CA ASP A 338 13.83 0.16 -11.86
C ASP A 338 12.43 -0.41 -12.17
N VAL A 339 11.85 -1.17 -11.25
CA VAL A 339 10.50 -1.72 -11.40
C VAL A 339 9.45 -0.62 -11.48
N VAL A 340 9.51 0.41 -10.63
CA VAL A 340 8.50 1.49 -10.64
C VAL A 340 8.74 2.54 -11.70
N ALA A 341 9.95 2.61 -12.27
CA ALA A 341 10.29 3.62 -13.26
C ALA A 341 9.27 3.67 -14.41
N GLY A 342 8.68 4.84 -14.65
CA GLY A 342 7.71 5.10 -15.71
C GLY A 342 6.30 4.53 -15.50
N THR A 343 6.00 3.88 -14.35
CA THR A 343 4.69 3.25 -14.13
C THR A 343 3.65 4.19 -13.50
N GLY A 344 4.08 5.22 -12.79
CA GLY A 344 3.19 6.07 -11.99
C GLY A 344 2.87 5.52 -10.61
N VAL A 345 3.31 4.30 -10.28
CA VAL A 345 3.22 3.71 -8.94
C VAL A 345 4.34 4.29 -8.08
N ARG A 346 4.04 4.74 -6.86
CA ARG A 346 5.04 5.25 -5.93
C ARG A 346 5.78 4.12 -5.24
N LEU A 347 7.08 4.31 -5.03
CA LEU A 347 7.91 3.39 -4.25
C LEU A 347 8.19 4.00 -2.87
N TYR A 348 7.79 3.29 -1.83
CA TYR A 348 8.22 3.53 -0.46
C TYR A 348 9.03 2.32 0.02
N ILE A 349 10.03 2.53 0.86
CA ILE A 349 10.82 1.42 1.39
C ILE A 349 10.33 1.04 2.79
N GLY A 350 10.01 -0.24 2.98
CA GLY A 350 9.71 -0.81 4.29
C GLY A 350 10.99 -1.03 5.08
N GLU A 351 11.14 -0.32 6.21
CA GLU A 351 12.34 -0.28 7.05
C GLU A 351 12.22 -1.13 8.31
N ALA A 352 13.29 -1.82 8.65
CA ALA A 352 13.36 -2.77 9.76
C ALA A 352 13.76 -2.11 11.09
N ALA A 353 13.00 -1.13 11.59
CA ALA A 353 13.30 -0.50 12.89
C ALA A 353 13.42 -1.52 14.03
N TYR A 354 12.68 -2.64 14.00
CA TYR A 354 12.73 -3.70 15.01
C TYR A 354 14.11 -4.35 15.13
N ARG A 355 14.91 -4.35 14.08
CA ARG A 355 16.27 -4.95 14.13
C ARG A 355 17.21 -4.18 15.04
N THR A 356 17.01 -2.89 15.24
CA THR A 356 17.81 -2.09 16.17
C THR A 356 17.57 -2.45 17.64
N VAL A 357 16.48 -3.18 17.93
CA VAL A 357 16.10 -3.62 19.28
C VAL A 357 16.39 -5.10 19.49
N SER A 358 16.11 -5.95 18.50
CA SER A 358 16.08 -7.40 18.67
C SER A 358 17.16 -8.18 17.91
N SER A 359 17.89 -7.53 16.98
CA SER A 359 18.90 -8.23 16.16
C SER A 359 20.16 -8.56 16.95
N THR A 360 20.73 -9.74 16.68
CA THR A 360 22.03 -10.18 17.18
C THR A 360 23.17 -9.93 16.19
N THR A 361 22.87 -9.51 14.96
CA THR A 361 23.89 -9.24 13.94
C THR A 361 24.61 -7.93 14.19
N GLU A 362 25.88 -7.86 13.90
CA GLU A 362 26.73 -6.68 14.16
C GLU A 362 26.21 -5.41 13.50
N ALA A 363 25.74 -5.53 12.24
CA ALA A 363 25.20 -4.40 11.49
C ALA A 363 24.00 -3.69 12.15
N TRP A 364 23.25 -4.40 13.01
CA TRP A 364 22.04 -3.87 13.64
C TRP A 364 22.19 -3.60 15.15
N ARG A 365 23.37 -3.82 15.73
CA ARG A 365 23.56 -3.70 17.18
C ARG A 365 24.01 -2.31 17.59
N GLY A 366 23.37 -1.77 18.63
CA GLY A 366 23.74 -0.50 19.23
C GLY A 366 23.82 0.65 18.21
N GLU A 367 24.93 1.38 18.21
CA GLU A 367 25.14 2.51 17.31
C GLU A 367 25.19 2.09 15.83
N ASN A 368 25.68 0.89 15.51
CA ASN A 368 25.67 0.39 14.13
C ASN A 368 24.26 0.31 13.58
N GLY A 369 23.29 -0.19 14.35
CA GLY A 369 21.89 -0.27 13.91
C GLY A 369 21.25 1.10 13.72
N VAL A 370 21.58 2.08 14.55
CA VAL A 370 21.13 3.47 14.38
C VAL A 370 21.69 4.05 13.08
N ASN A 371 22.99 3.86 12.82
CA ASN A 371 23.66 4.34 11.62
C ASN A 371 23.19 3.62 10.35
N GLU A 372 22.88 2.31 10.45
CA GLU A 372 22.30 1.54 9.35
C GLU A 372 20.95 2.12 8.93
N LEU A 373 20.03 2.31 9.89
CA LEU A 373 18.72 2.89 9.62
C LEU A 373 18.83 4.33 9.07
N ARG A 374 19.76 5.14 9.60
CA ARG A 374 20.06 6.48 9.05
C ARG A 374 20.48 6.38 7.59
N THR A 375 21.41 5.48 7.28
CA THR A 375 21.97 5.31 5.93
C THR A 375 20.89 4.84 4.96
N HIS A 376 20.00 3.95 5.37
CA HIS A 376 18.84 3.51 4.58
C HIS A 376 17.98 4.71 4.17
N ILE A 377 17.56 5.54 5.12
CA ILE A 377 16.71 6.71 4.85
C ILE A 377 17.41 7.71 3.93
N LEU A 378 18.69 8.00 4.17
CA LEU A 378 19.45 8.95 3.34
C LEU A 378 19.69 8.43 1.92
N ASN A 379 19.96 7.14 1.75
CA ASN A 379 20.08 6.50 0.43
C ASN A 379 18.74 6.50 -0.32
N GLY A 380 17.63 6.25 0.40
CA GLY A 380 16.29 6.36 -0.16
C GLY A 380 16.03 7.77 -0.70
N ARG A 381 16.35 8.81 0.05
CA ARG A 381 16.22 10.22 -0.37
C ARG A 381 17.10 10.60 -1.57
N ALA A 382 18.24 9.93 -1.72
CA ALA A 382 19.14 10.15 -2.86
C ALA A 382 18.65 9.48 -4.15
N ASN A 383 17.72 8.52 -4.07
CA ASN A 383 17.18 7.82 -5.22
C ASN A 383 15.90 8.50 -5.73
N PRO A 384 15.86 9.02 -6.97
CA PRO A 384 14.75 9.83 -7.48
C PRO A 384 13.43 9.07 -7.64
N ASN A 385 13.43 7.74 -7.63
CA ASN A 385 12.23 6.92 -7.75
C ASN A 385 11.67 6.48 -6.38
N ILE A 386 12.40 6.71 -5.28
CA ILE A 386 11.94 6.42 -3.93
C ILE A 386 11.25 7.65 -3.36
N SER A 387 9.98 7.52 -3.00
CA SER A 387 9.11 8.62 -2.54
C SER A 387 8.93 8.65 -1.03
N GLY A 388 9.72 7.86 -0.28
CA GLY A 388 9.65 7.81 1.17
C GLY A 388 9.86 6.41 1.74
N TYR A 389 9.52 6.27 3.02
CA TYR A 389 9.76 5.04 3.78
C TYR A 389 8.66 4.79 4.81
N CYS A 390 8.58 3.56 5.32
CA CYS A 390 7.72 3.20 6.43
C CYS A 390 8.46 2.25 7.39
N CYS A 391 8.42 2.53 8.69
CA CYS A 391 9.19 1.80 9.69
C CYS A 391 8.34 0.74 10.41
N PHE A 392 8.83 -0.48 10.50
CA PHE A 392 8.21 -1.58 11.25
C PHE A 392 8.93 -1.78 12.60
N THR A 393 8.32 -1.50 13.77
CA THR A 393 7.01 -0.90 14.09
C THR A 393 7.17 0.19 15.14
N TYR A 394 6.07 0.89 15.47
CA TYR A 394 6.03 1.97 16.48
C TYR A 394 6.73 1.63 17.81
N ASN A 395 6.43 0.50 18.44
CA ASN A 395 6.97 0.13 19.74
C ASN A 395 8.49 0.02 19.78
N ASN A 396 9.15 -0.16 18.64
CA ASN A 396 10.61 -0.22 18.60
C ASN A 396 11.25 1.14 18.90
N PHE A 397 10.60 2.22 18.50
CA PHE A 397 11.05 3.58 18.83
C PHE A 397 10.91 3.88 20.33
N ILE A 398 9.84 3.39 20.96
CA ILE A 398 9.64 3.56 22.40
C ILE A 398 10.66 2.74 23.21
N LYS A 399 11.07 1.58 22.71
CA LYS A 399 12.07 0.71 23.33
C LYS A 399 13.52 1.14 23.08
N ASN A 400 13.76 2.00 22.09
CA ASN A 400 15.10 2.44 21.72
C ASN A 400 15.14 3.96 21.50
N ASN A 401 15.51 4.70 22.54
CA ASN A 401 15.59 6.15 22.50
C ASN A 401 16.54 6.69 21.41
N ALA A 402 17.55 5.91 20.99
CA ALA A 402 18.50 6.36 19.97
C ALA A 402 17.82 6.44 18.58
N ILE A 403 16.98 5.47 18.21
CA ILE A 403 16.25 5.56 16.95
C ILE A 403 15.06 6.53 17.05
N TYR A 404 14.49 6.76 18.23
CA TYR A 404 13.51 7.83 18.46
C TYR A 404 14.14 9.19 18.15
N ALA A 405 15.33 9.47 18.71
CA ALA A 405 16.08 10.69 18.46
C ALA A 405 16.52 10.81 16.99
N LEU A 406 16.92 9.68 16.38
CA LEU A 406 17.24 9.64 14.95
C LEU A 406 16.05 10.10 14.10
N MET A 407 14.83 9.63 14.37
CA MET A 407 13.66 10.07 13.58
C MET A 407 13.41 11.57 13.70
N LYS A 408 13.52 12.13 14.90
CA LYS A 408 13.41 13.59 15.10
C LYS A 408 14.46 14.36 14.32
N GLU A 409 15.66 13.84 14.22
CA GLU A 409 16.76 14.45 13.48
C GLU A 409 16.51 14.38 11.96
N VAL A 410 16.29 13.18 11.41
CA VAL A 410 16.16 12.99 9.97
C VAL A 410 14.87 13.56 9.41
N ASN A 411 13.83 13.75 10.25
CA ASN A 411 12.54 14.32 9.89
C ASN A 411 12.37 15.77 10.34
N SER A 412 13.46 16.45 10.73
CA SER A 412 13.41 17.84 11.24
C SER A 412 12.89 18.86 10.22
N GLU A 413 13.10 18.61 8.93
CA GLU A 413 12.52 19.43 7.86
C GLU A 413 11.08 18.99 7.58
N ALA A 414 10.18 19.96 7.35
CA ALA A 414 8.80 19.65 7.02
C ALA A 414 8.69 18.94 5.67
N ALA A 415 7.86 17.90 5.60
CA ALA A 415 7.48 17.24 4.36
C ALA A 415 6.00 16.87 4.40
N GLU A 416 5.34 16.99 3.26
CA GLU A 416 3.95 16.54 3.08
C GLU A 416 3.92 15.08 2.64
N ALA A 417 2.97 14.32 3.17
CA ALA A 417 2.75 12.96 2.69
C ALA A 417 2.15 13.01 1.29
N PRO A 418 2.70 12.23 0.33
CA PRO A 418 2.22 12.24 -1.04
C PRO A 418 0.75 11.82 -1.15
N GLY A 419 -0.04 12.55 -1.97
CA GLY A 419 -1.47 12.31 -2.12
C GLY A 419 -2.33 12.81 -0.96
N GLY A 420 -1.75 13.60 -0.05
CA GLY A 420 -2.43 14.21 1.10
C GLY A 420 -3.60 15.11 0.71
N ALA A 421 -4.41 15.44 1.72
CA ALA A 421 -5.69 16.13 1.59
C ALA A 421 -5.62 17.36 0.67
N ILE A 422 -6.69 17.55 -0.10
CA ILE A 422 -6.96 18.77 -0.85
C ILE A 422 -6.94 19.93 0.14
N LEU A 423 -5.91 20.79 0.05
CA LEU A 423 -5.94 22.08 0.76
C LEU A 423 -7.13 22.85 0.17
N VAL A 424 -8.18 23.01 0.95
CA VAL A 424 -9.27 23.92 0.62
C VAL A 424 -8.70 25.31 0.78
N ASN A 425 -8.33 25.93 -0.35
CA ASN A 425 -8.02 27.35 -0.36
C ASN A 425 -9.24 28.14 0.10
N GLY A 426 -9.03 29.19 0.89
CA GLY A 426 -10.09 29.96 1.56
C GLY A 426 -11.17 30.62 0.69
N ASP A 427 -11.24 30.32 -0.60
CA ASP A 427 -12.20 30.76 -1.60
C ASP A 427 -13.20 29.68 -2.06
N GLY A 428 -13.13 28.49 -1.47
CA GLY A 428 -14.14 27.42 -1.71
C GLY A 428 -14.12 26.79 -3.10
N GLN A 429 -13.08 27.00 -3.90
CA GLN A 429 -12.89 26.25 -5.16
C GLN A 429 -12.00 25.04 -4.93
N ASN A 430 -12.59 23.86 -5.13
CA ASN A 430 -11.87 22.60 -5.12
C ASN A 430 -11.07 22.43 -6.43
N ASP A 431 -9.80 22.80 -6.42
CA ASP A 431 -8.87 22.37 -7.45
C ASP A 431 -8.51 20.90 -7.23
N ILE A 432 -9.33 20.02 -7.80
CA ILE A 432 -9.01 18.61 -7.91
C ILE A 432 -7.87 18.49 -8.92
N LEU A 433 -6.64 18.48 -8.46
CA LEU A 433 -5.51 17.97 -9.23
C LEU A 433 -5.75 16.47 -9.44
N ARG A 434 -6.56 16.16 -10.46
CA ARG A 434 -6.71 14.80 -10.97
C ARG A 434 -5.33 14.35 -11.44
N ARG A 435 -4.65 13.55 -10.67
CA ARG A 435 -3.55 12.73 -11.17
C ARG A 435 -4.19 11.72 -12.12
N ASN A 436 -4.23 12.06 -13.39
CA ASN A 436 -4.70 11.18 -14.44
C ASN A 436 -3.73 10.01 -14.54
N HIS A 437 -4.11 8.85 -14.00
CA HIS A 437 -3.55 7.60 -14.46
C HIS A 437 -3.91 7.45 -15.94
N PRO A 438 -2.96 7.34 -16.88
CA PRO A 438 -3.25 7.33 -18.32
C PRO A 438 -4.20 6.20 -18.76
N TRP A 439 -4.39 5.20 -17.93
CA TRP A 439 -5.20 4.01 -18.22
C TRP A 439 -6.64 4.06 -17.69
N ARG A 440 -7.04 5.10 -16.93
CA ARG A 440 -8.37 5.22 -16.32
C ARG A 440 -9.37 6.07 -17.11
N MET A 441 -9.05 6.49 -18.34
CA MET A 441 -9.88 7.40 -19.12
C MET A 441 -10.92 6.74 -20.04
N PHE A 442 -11.33 5.50 -19.83
CA PHE A 442 -12.45 4.93 -20.57
C PHE A 442 -13.65 4.70 -19.64
N PRO A 443 -14.72 5.49 -19.76
CA PRO A 443 -15.98 5.15 -19.13
C PRO A 443 -16.51 3.86 -19.79
N ARG A 444 -16.60 2.77 -19.04
CA ARG A 444 -17.38 1.61 -19.49
C ARG A 444 -18.86 1.98 -19.43
N SER A 445 -19.50 2.11 -20.59
CA SER A 445 -20.95 2.08 -20.70
C SER A 445 -21.41 0.69 -20.24
N PHE A 446 -22.12 0.63 -19.13
CA PHE A 446 -22.94 -0.52 -18.80
C PHE A 446 -24.14 -0.50 -19.74
N SER A 447 -24.20 -1.41 -20.71
CA SER A 447 -25.43 -1.79 -21.36
C SER A 447 -26.14 -2.82 -20.48
N THR A 448 -27.37 -2.51 -20.16
CA THR A 448 -28.38 -3.31 -19.44
C THR A 448 -28.49 -4.74 -19.95
#